data_076159cdc2aff0f7fa8d87de04241ff5
#
_entry.id   076159cdc2aff0f7fa8d87de04241ff5
#
_cell.length_a   1.000
_cell.length_b   1.000
_cell.length_c   1.000
_cell.angle_alpha   90.00
_cell.angle_beta   90.00
_cell.angle_gamma   90.00
#
_symmetry.space_group_name_H-M   'P 1'
#
loop_
_entity.id
_entity.type
_entity.pdbx_description
1 polymer ?
#
loop_
_entity_poly.entity_id
_entity_poly.type
_entity_poly.pdbx_seq_one_letter_code
_entity_poly.pdbx_strand_id
1 'polypeptide(L)'
;MNLCVTVPALDWATAGQFVGSSSIIVREMDPNAVIQLIEKHKITHGFLVPAVLQFMLMMPSVKEADFSSLQLMVYGASPISLEVLTNSVETFKCDFMQVYGLTETTGATTLLPSEDHDPKGPNAHRLRSCGVPAPGVEIRIIDNSTGKELPAREVGEIWCKSPQVMKGYWNNPKATAESITPDGWFKTGDAGYRDEDGYIYIHDRVKDMIVSGGENVYPAEVESALMSHPAIADVAVIGVPHEKWGETVKAIVVKKADVAVTEAEIIEFSKGLLARFKCPTSVDWIDALPRNPSGKILKKDLRAPYWEGRERMVN
;
A
#
# COMPACT_ATOMS: atom_id res chain seq x y z
N MET A 1 1.11 -18.54 -19.71
CA MET A 1 2.38 -17.77 -19.77
C MET A 1 2.30 -16.63 -18.77
N ASN A 2 3.32 -16.43 -17.97
CA ASN A 2 3.32 -15.44 -16.88
C ASN A 2 4.03 -14.16 -17.32
N LEU A 3 3.51 -13.00 -16.89
CA LEU A 3 4.14 -11.70 -17.07
C LEU A 3 4.72 -11.22 -15.72
N CYS A 4 6.00 -10.89 -15.71
CA CYS A 4 6.71 -10.45 -14.51
C CYS A 4 7.36 -9.08 -14.77
N VAL A 5 6.97 -8.05 -14.02
CA VAL A 5 7.39 -6.66 -14.26
C VAL A 5 8.15 -6.05 -13.08
N THR A 6 8.18 -6.66 -11.89
CA THR A 6 8.78 -6.09 -10.68
C THR A 6 9.49 -7.11 -9.80
N VAL A 7 10.19 -6.64 -8.75
CA VAL A 7 10.94 -7.50 -7.79
C VAL A 7 10.08 -8.59 -7.13
N PRO A 8 8.81 -8.37 -6.72
CA PRO A 8 7.92 -9.45 -6.29
C PRO A 8 7.67 -10.50 -7.37
N ALA A 9 7.95 -10.15 -8.61
CA ALA A 9 7.86 -11.03 -9.76
C ALA A 9 8.86 -12.20 -9.73
N LEU A 10 9.95 -12.14 -8.97
CA LEU A 10 10.91 -13.24 -8.89
C LEU A 10 10.28 -14.47 -8.22
N ASP A 11 9.55 -14.28 -7.12
CA ASP A 11 8.85 -15.37 -6.44
C ASP A 11 7.77 -15.97 -7.34
N TRP A 12 7.02 -15.11 -8.03
CA TRP A 12 6.00 -15.49 -9.00
C TRP A 12 6.59 -16.25 -10.20
N ALA A 13 7.70 -15.76 -10.77
CA ALA A 13 8.40 -16.42 -11.85
C ALA A 13 8.96 -17.77 -11.42
N THR A 14 9.53 -17.87 -10.22
CA THR A 14 10.08 -19.09 -9.67
C THR A 14 8.98 -20.13 -9.43
N ALA A 15 7.87 -19.75 -8.83
CA ALA A 15 6.70 -20.61 -8.65
C ALA A 15 6.16 -21.10 -10.00
N GLY A 16 6.08 -20.20 -10.98
CA GLY A 16 5.69 -20.54 -12.34
C GLY A 16 6.61 -21.58 -12.99
N GLN A 17 7.93 -21.40 -12.87
CA GLN A 17 8.91 -22.34 -13.38
C GLN A 17 8.79 -23.72 -12.72
N PHE A 18 8.54 -23.75 -11.43
CA PHE A 18 8.35 -25.00 -10.68
C PHE A 18 7.20 -25.85 -11.21
N VAL A 19 6.15 -25.21 -11.72
CA VAL A 19 5.00 -25.91 -12.37
C VAL A 19 5.11 -25.96 -13.89
N GLY A 20 6.27 -25.63 -14.46
CA GLY A 20 6.54 -25.75 -15.91
C GLY A 20 5.96 -24.63 -16.76
N SER A 21 5.62 -23.45 -16.19
CA SER A 21 5.11 -22.33 -16.97
C SER A 21 6.25 -21.53 -17.63
N SER A 22 5.95 -20.86 -18.74
CA SER A 22 6.84 -19.92 -19.40
C SER A 22 6.62 -18.51 -18.82
N SER A 23 7.69 -17.72 -18.66
CA SER A 23 7.63 -16.35 -18.17
C SER A 23 8.18 -15.36 -19.20
N ILE A 24 7.51 -14.23 -19.35
CA ILE A 24 8.02 -13.07 -20.10
C ILE A 24 8.53 -12.05 -19.09
N ILE A 25 9.82 -11.73 -19.18
CA ILE A 25 10.47 -10.75 -18.31
C ILE A 25 10.57 -9.44 -19.07
N VAL A 26 10.01 -8.37 -18.51
CA VAL A 26 10.06 -7.01 -19.08
C VAL A 26 11.11 -6.21 -18.32
N ARG A 27 12.09 -5.67 -19.05
CA ARG A 27 13.21 -4.93 -18.46
C ARG A 27 12.82 -3.51 -18.05
N GLU A 28 12.04 -2.86 -18.89
CA GLU A 28 11.59 -1.48 -18.66
C GLU A 28 10.08 -1.43 -18.67
N MET A 29 9.52 -0.65 -17.74
CA MET A 29 8.08 -0.56 -17.58
C MET A 29 7.49 0.43 -18.60
N ASP A 30 6.88 -0.12 -19.66
CA ASP A 30 6.04 0.61 -20.60
C ASP A 30 4.64 -0.01 -20.61
N PRO A 31 3.59 0.72 -20.18
CA PRO A 31 2.23 0.21 -20.14
C PRO A 31 1.70 -0.28 -21.49
N ASN A 32 2.03 0.41 -22.60
CA ASN A 32 1.64 -0.03 -23.94
C ASN A 32 2.32 -1.34 -24.34
N ALA A 33 3.62 -1.47 -24.02
CA ALA A 33 4.33 -2.72 -24.28
C ALA A 33 3.74 -3.89 -23.48
N VAL A 34 3.36 -3.67 -22.22
CA VAL A 34 2.69 -4.69 -21.40
C VAL A 34 1.36 -5.14 -22.02
N ILE A 35 0.52 -4.20 -22.47
CA ILE A 35 -0.75 -4.49 -23.16
C ILE A 35 -0.49 -5.36 -24.41
N GLN A 36 0.44 -4.94 -25.26
CA GLN A 36 0.81 -5.68 -26.47
C GLN A 36 1.38 -7.08 -26.21
N LEU A 37 2.17 -7.24 -25.13
CA LEU A 37 2.72 -8.53 -24.73
C LEU A 37 1.63 -9.49 -24.27
N ILE A 38 0.64 -9.00 -23.53
CA ILE A 38 -0.52 -9.82 -23.10
C ILE A 38 -1.23 -10.37 -24.31
N GLU A 39 -1.58 -9.53 -25.27
CA GLU A 39 -2.27 -9.93 -26.49
C GLU A 39 -1.42 -10.84 -27.37
N LYS A 40 -0.18 -10.43 -27.69
CA LYS A 40 0.72 -11.14 -28.58
C LYS A 40 1.07 -12.55 -28.11
N HIS A 41 1.33 -12.70 -26.82
CA HIS A 41 1.81 -13.96 -26.22
C HIS A 41 0.72 -14.75 -25.51
N LYS A 42 -0.53 -14.27 -25.56
CA LYS A 42 -1.68 -14.89 -24.89
C LYS A 42 -1.36 -15.19 -23.43
N ILE A 43 -0.92 -14.15 -22.73
CA ILE A 43 -0.60 -14.20 -21.29
C ILE A 43 -1.83 -14.66 -20.52
N THR A 44 -1.66 -15.60 -19.62
CA THR A 44 -2.74 -16.13 -18.77
C THR A 44 -2.72 -15.59 -17.36
N HIS A 45 -1.54 -15.28 -16.84
CA HIS A 45 -1.35 -14.82 -15.47
C HIS A 45 -0.41 -13.60 -15.45
N GLY A 46 -0.76 -12.57 -14.72
CA GLY A 46 0.06 -11.38 -14.53
C GLY A 46 0.26 -11.06 -13.06
N PHE A 47 1.43 -10.50 -12.71
CA PHE A 47 1.64 -9.86 -11.41
C PHE A 47 2.09 -8.42 -11.64
N LEU A 48 1.25 -7.45 -11.28
CA LEU A 48 1.49 -6.03 -11.51
C LEU A 48 1.30 -5.23 -10.22
N VAL A 49 2.06 -4.15 -10.08
CA VAL A 49 1.79 -3.19 -9.01
C VAL A 49 0.63 -2.27 -9.40
N PRO A 50 -0.15 -1.75 -8.44
CA PRO A 50 -1.30 -0.87 -8.71
C PRO A 50 -1.04 0.29 -9.65
N ALA A 51 0.14 0.93 -9.57
CA ALA A 51 0.51 2.02 -10.46
C ALA A 51 0.56 1.58 -11.94
N VAL A 52 1.01 0.36 -12.21
CA VAL A 52 1.04 -0.19 -13.57
C VAL A 52 -0.36 -0.43 -14.10
N LEU A 53 -1.25 -0.99 -13.28
CA LEU A 53 -2.67 -1.14 -13.64
C LEU A 53 -3.30 0.22 -13.97
N GLN A 54 -3.04 1.23 -13.14
CA GLN A 54 -3.53 2.59 -13.38
C GLN A 54 -3.02 3.17 -14.69
N PHE A 55 -1.72 3.03 -14.98
CA PHE A 55 -1.15 3.52 -16.24
C PHE A 55 -1.71 2.76 -17.45
N MET A 56 -1.90 1.44 -17.36
CA MET A 56 -2.53 0.67 -18.45
C MET A 56 -3.95 1.15 -18.72
N LEU A 57 -4.76 1.43 -17.69
CA LEU A 57 -6.12 1.96 -17.84
C LEU A 57 -6.17 3.34 -18.54
N MET A 58 -5.09 4.13 -18.42
CA MET A 58 -4.98 5.44 -19.07
C MET A 58 -4.57 5.35 -20.54
N MET A 59 -4.05 4.21 -21.01
CA MET A 59 -3.61 4.05 -22.39
C MET A 59 -4.80 3.89 -23.33
N PRO A 60 -4.85 4.62 -24.46
CA PRO A 60 -5.91 4.42 -25.47
C PRO A 60 -5.99 2.97 -25.96
N SER A 61 -4.84 2.31 -26.11
CA SER A 61 -4.72 0.92 -26.58
C SER A 61 -5.43 -0.11 -25.70
N VAL A 62 -5.69 0.19 -24.43
CA VAL A 62 -6.37 -0.75 -23.51
C VAL A 62 -7.78 -1.10 -23.96
N LYS A 63 -8.46 -0.18 -24.65
CA LYS A 63 -9.86 -0.37 -25.13
C LYS A 63 -9.96 -1.29 -26.33
N GLU A 64 -8.87 -1.44 -27.08
CA GLU A 64 -8.81 -2.19 -28.33
C GLU A 64 -8.13 -3.55 -28.17
N ALA A 65 -7.37 -3.72 -27.09
CA ALA A 65 -6.59 -4.92 -26.84
C ALA A 65 -7.43 -6.13 -26.44
N ASP A 66 -7.00 -7.30 -26.89
CA ASP A 66 -7.60 -8.59 -26.52
C ASP A 66 -6.99 -9.17 -25.24
N PHE A 67 -7.73 -9.08 -24.14
CA PHE A 67 -7.38 -9.65 -22.85
C PHE A 67 -8.01 -11.01 -22.57
N SER A 68 -8.67 -11.64 -23.54
CA SER A 68 -9.42 -12.91 -23.36
C SER A 68 -8.57 -14.08 -22.89
N SER A 69 -7.25 -14.01 -23.05
CA SER A 69 -6.32 -15.03 -22.56
C SER A 69 -6.03 -14.90 -21.05
N LEU A 70 -6.25 -13.72 -20.45
CA LEU A 70 -6.00 -13.53 -19.02
C LEU A 70 -6.95 -14.38 -18.20
N GLN A 71 -6.41 -15.08 -17.22
CA GLN A 71 -7.15 -15.87 -16.24
C GLN A 71 -7.03 -15.25 -14.85
N LEU A 72 -5.83 -14.80 -14.48
CA LEU A 72 -5.58 -14.24 -13.16
C LEU A 72 -4.64 -13.03 -13.25
N MET A 73 -5.05 -11.94 -12.62
CA MET A 73 -4.22 -10.76 -12.35
C MET A 73 -3.94 -10.66 -10.86
N VAL A 74 -2.70 -10.91 -10.47
CA VAL A 74 -2.23 -10.68 -9.09
C VAL A 74 -1.71 -9.26 -8.97
N TYR A 75 -2.04 -8.57 -7.88
CA TYR A 75 -1.52 -7.24 -7.60
C TYR A 75 -1.14 -7.09 -6.13
N GLY A 76 -0.25 -6.16 -5.84
CA GLY A 76 0.22 -5.92 -4.47
C GLY A 76 1.42 -4.98 -4.41
N ALA A 77 2.19 -5.08 -3.34
CA ALA A 77 3.36 -4.26 -3.01
C ALA A 77 3.07 -2.77 -2.71
N SER A 78 1.89 -2.26 -3.02
CA SER A 78 1.41 -0.92 -2.62
C SER A 78 -0.12 -0.89 -2.53
N PRO A 79 -0.69 0.11 -1.82
CA PRO A 79 -2.13 0.31 -1.82
C PRO A 79 -2.69 0.57 -3.22
N ILE A 80 -3.94 0.15 -3.45
CA ILE A 80 -4.71 0.43 -4.66
C ILE A 80 -5.96 1.23 -4.28
N SER A 81 -6.33 2.21 -5.10
CA SER A 81 -7.62 2.87 -4.92
C SER A 81 -8.77 1.97 -5.39
N LEU A 82 -9.91 2.07 -4.74
CA LEU A 82 -11.10 1.30 -5.13
C LEU A 82 -11.51 1.57 -6.57
N GLU A 83 -11.35 2.81 -7.05
CA GLU A 83 -11.64 3.21 -8.41
C GLU A 83 -10.74 2.48 -9.42
N VAL A 84 -9.42 2.48 -9.20
CA VAL A 84 -8.47 1.77 -10.08
C VAL A 84 -8.75 0.28 -10.08
N LEU A 85 -9.04 -0.31 -8.93
CA LEU A 85 -9.36 -1.74 -8.83
C LEU A 85 -10.65 -2.07 -9.58
N THR A 86 -11.73 -1.32 -9.36
CA THR A 86 -13.02 -1.52 -10.05
C THR A 86 -12.87 -1.42 -11.57
N ASN A 87 -12.19 -0.36 -12.04
CA ASN A 87 -11.94 -0.17 -13.46
C ASN A 87 -11.06 -1.30 -14.05
N SER A 88 -10.10 -1.82 -13.26
CA SER A 88 -9.26 -2.95 -13.69
C SER A 88 -10.07 -4.22 -13.85
N VAL A 89 -10.92 -4.56 -12.87
CA VAL A 89 -11.79 -5.75 -12.94
C VAL A 89 -12.73 -5.65 -14.15
N GLU A 90 -13.35 -4.50 -14.38
CA GLU A 90 -14.26 -4.28 -15.52
C GLU A 90 -13.55 -4.32 -16.88
N THR A 91 -12.28 -3.87 -16.94
CA THR A 91 -11.50 -3.79 -18.19
C THR A 91 -10.89 -5.13 -18.57
N PHE A 92 -10.17 -5.78 -17.63
CA PHE A 92 -9.42 -6.99 -17.95
C PHE A 92 -10.26 -8.27 -17.91
N LYS A 93 -11.41 -8.27 -17.24
CA LYS A 93 -12.42 -9.35 -17.20
C LYS A 93 -11.82 -10.72 -16.87
N CYS A 94 -10.88 -10.75 -15.96
CA CYS A 94 -10.24 -11.95 -15.42
C CYS A 94 -10.36 -11.96 -13.89
N ASP A 95 -9.96 -13.05 -13.27
CA ASP A 95 -9.86 -13.11 -11.82
C ASP A 95 -8.78 -12.15 -11.30
N PHE A 96 -9.01 -11.59 -10.12
CA PHE A 96 -8.05 -10.74 -9.43
C PHE A 96 -7.68 -11.35 -8.08
N MET A 97 -6.45 -11.17 -7.65
CA MET A 97 -5.98 -11.55 -6.32
C MET A 97 -5.03 -10.47 -5.80
N GLN A 98 -5.28 -10.00 -4.59
CA GLN A 98 -4.31 -9.12 -3.92
C GLN A 98 -3.37 -9.94 -3.05
N VAL A 99 -2.11 -9.49 -2.98
CA VAL A 99 -1.11 -10.03 -2.05
C VAL A 99 -0.48 -8.91 -1.25
N TYR A 100 -0.33 -9.13 0.06
CA TYR A 100 0.46 -8.28 0.93
C TYR A 100 1.57 -9.10 1.55
N GLY A 101 2.74 -8.53 1.57
CA GLY A 101 3.95 -9.10 2.17
C GLY A 101 5.14 -8.15 2.03
N LEU A 102 6.26 -8.56 2.56
CA LEU A 102 7.51 -7.81 2.58
C LEU A 102 8.65 -8.69 2.06
N THR A 103 9.79 -8.10 1.74
CA THR A 103 11.01 -8.84 1.41
C THR A 103 11.44 -9.75 2.58
N GLU A 104 11.25 -9.27 3.78
CA GLU A 104 11.54 -9.97 5.04
C GLU A 104 10.65 -11.20 5.28
N THR A 105 9.51 -11.26 4.60
CA THR A 105 8.59 -12.41 4.65
C THR A 105 8.68 -13.31 3.40
N THR A 106 9.65 -13.06 2.52
CA THR A 106 9.88 -13.87 1.29
C THR A 106 8.60 -14.10 0.48
N GLY A 107 7.74 -13.07 0.38
CA GLY A 107 6.48 -13.17 -0.37
C GLY A 107 5.25 -12.81 0.45
N ALA A 108 4.11 -13.35 0.04
CA ALA A 108 2.81 -12.97 0.57
C ALA A 108 2.56 -13.51 1.98
N THR A 109 2.15 -12.63 2.88
CA THR A 109 1.64 -12.98 4.22
C THR A 109 0.13 -13.03 4.27
N THR A 110 -0.54 -12.23 3.43
CA THR A 110 -1.99 -12.29 3.26
C THR A 110 -2.38 -12.34 1.79
N LEU A 111 -3.55 -12.88 1.53
CA LEU A 111 -4.16 -13.00 0.22
C LEU A 111 -5.62 -12.51 0.31
N LEU A 112 -6.01 -11.57 -0.57
CA LEU A 112 -7.42 -11.31 -0.85
C LEU A 112 -7.80 -12.17 -2.06
N PRO A 113 -8.63 -13.20 -1.88
CA PRO A 113 -8.91 -14.16 -2.94
C PRO A 113 -9.83 -13.60 -4.02
N SER A 114 -9.91 -14.29 -5.15
CA SER A 114 -10.65 -13.80 -6.33
C SER A 114 -12.14 -13.63 -6.08
N GLU A 115 -12.73 -14.48 -5.25
CA GLU A 115 -14.16 -14.43 -4.89
C GLU A 115 -14.55 -13.14 -4.13
N ASP A 116 -13.58 -12.44 -3.54
CA ASP A 116 -13.82 -11.16 -2.86
C ASP A 116 -13.60 -9.94 -3.76
N HIS A 117 -13.28 -10.15 -5.06
CA HIS A 117 -13.07 -9.08 -6.04
C HIS A 117 -14.34 -8.69 -6.81
N ASP A 118 -15.49 -8.73 -6.15
CA ASP A 118 -16.75 -8.21 -6.70
C ASP A 118 -17.08 -6.81 -6.13
N PRO A 119 -16.83 -5.72 -6.90
CA PRO A 119 -17.11 -4.36 -6.43
C PRO A 119 -18.61 -4.06 -6.20
N LYS A 120 -19.48 -4.89 -6.74
CA LYS A 120 -20.94 -4.75 -6.65
C LYS A 120 -21.58 -5.80 -5.74
N GLY A 121 -20.76 -6.69 -5.22
CA GLY A 121 -21.20 -7.78 -4.34
C GLY A 121 -21.42 -7.37 -2.89
N PRO A 122 -21.99 -8.25 -2.09
CA PRO A 122 -22.27 -8.00 -0.68
C PRO A 122 -21.01 -7.76 0.16
N ASN A 123 -19.87 -8.29 -0.29
CA ASN A 123 -18.58 -8.21 0.37
C ASN A 123 -17.64 -7.13 -0.21
N ALA A 124 -18.18 -6.17 -0.98
CA ALA A 124 -17.36 -5.13 -1.62
C ALA A 124 -16.48 -4.33 -0.62
N HIS A 125 -16.83 -4.27 0.66
CA HIS A 125 -16.01 -3.67 1.71
C HIS A 125 -14.64 -4.36 1.88
N ARG A 126 -14.54 -5.66 1.58
CA ARG A 126 -13.29 -6.45 1.65
C ARG A 126 -12.23 -6.02 0.63
N LEU A 127 -12.61 -5.33 -0.43
CA LEU A 127 -11.69 -4.75 -1.42
C LEU A 127 -10.72 -3.71 -0.81
N ARG A 128 -11.00 -3.24 0.40
CA ARG A 128 -10.11 -2.35 1.16
C ARG A 128 -9.16 -3.10 2.09
N SER A 129 -9.34 -4.40 2.25
CA SER A 129 -8.45 -5.25 3.03
C SER A 129 -7.28 -5.73 2.18
N CYS A 130 -6.24 -6.23 2.82
CA CYS A 130 -5.21 -7.03 2.15
C CYS A 130 -5.48 -8.54 2.26
N GLY A 131 -6.71 -8.92 2.60
CA GLY A 131 -7.19 -10.29 2.65
C GLY A 131 -6.94 -10.98 3.99
N VAL A 132 -6.92 -12.30 3.94
CA VAL A 132 -6.74 -13.19 5.08
C VAL A 132 -5.33 -13.78 5.12
N PRO A 133 -4.83 -14.28 6.27
CA PRO A 133 -3.51 -14.92 6.35
C PRO A 133 -3.33 -16.00 5.30
N ALA A 134 -2.21 -16.00 4.61
CA ALA A 134 -1.85 -17.04 3.65
C ALA A 134 -1.66 -18.40 4.35
N PRO A 135 -1.78 -19.53 3.65
CA PRO A 135 -1.57 -20.84 4.24
C PRO A 135 -0.21 -20.95 4.96
N GLY A 136 -0.23 -21.35 6.23
CA GLY A 136 0.96 -21.49 7.06
C GLY A 136 1.51 -20.17 7.64
N VAL A 137 0.76 -19.07 7.50
CA VAL A 137 1.07 -17.78 8.13
C VAL A 137 0.12 -17.53 9.30
N GLU A 138 0.70 -17.18 10.45
CA GLU A 138 -0.04 -16.66 11.59
C GLU A 138 0.10 -15.12 11.62
N ILE A 139 -0.99 -14.40 11.91
CA ILE A 139 -0.99 -12.94 12.06
C ILE A 139 -1.59 -12.56 13.41
N ARG A 140 -0.96 -11.60 14.07
CA ARG A 140 -1.45 -10.91 15.28
C ARG A 140 -1.44 -9.42 15.08
N ILE A 141 -2.36 -8.73 15.73
CA ILE A 141 -2.36 -7.27 15.84
C ILE A 141 -1.95 -6.92 17.26
N ILE A 142 -0.82 -6.25 17.40
CA ILE A 142 -0.17 -5.99 18.68
C ILE A 142 -0.21 -4.51 19.02
N ASP A 143 -0.64 -4.19 20.22
CA ASP A 143 -0.49 -2.85 20.80
C ASP A 143 0.99 -2.57 21.12
N ASN A 144 1.58 -1.58 20.47
CA ASN A 144 2.99 -1.23 20.62
C ASN A 144 3.34 -0.72 22.02
N SER A 145 2.37 -0.21 22.78
CA SER A 145 2.61 0.32 24.13
C SER A 145 2.61 -0.77 25.20
N THR A 146 1.74 -1.77 25.03
CA THR A 146 1.53 -2.83 26.04
C THR A 146 2.12 -4.18 25.64
N GLY A 147 2.43 -4.37 24.36
CA GLY A 147 2.86 -5.66 23.79
C GLY A 147 1.77 -6.74 23.77
N LYS A 148 0.51 -6.38 23.98
CA LYS A 148 -0.61 -7.33 24.02
C LYS A 148 -1.30 -7.41 22.67
N GLU A 149 -1.86 -8.58 22.38
CA GLU A 149 -2.72 -8.75 21.20
C GLU A 149 -4.03 -8.00 21.39
N LEU A 150 -4.45 -7.29 20.34
CA LEU A 150 -5.66 -6.48 20.31
C LEU A 150 -6.85 -7.30 19.76
N PRO A 151 -8.08 -7.00 20.23
CA PRO A 151 -9.30 -7.56 19.66
C PRO A 151 -9.55 -7.07 18.23
N ALA A 152 -10.57 -7.64 17.57
CA ALA A 152 -10.98 -7.23 16.24
C ALA A 152 -11.31 -5.72 16.21
N ARG A 153 -10.97 -5.07 15.07
CA ARG A 153 -11.15 -3.63 14.77
C ARG A 153 -10.28 -2.65 15.56
N GLU A 154 -9.50 -3.12 16.51
CA GLU A 154 -8.51 -2.26 17.14
C GLU A 154 -7.20 -2.24 16.35
N VAL A 155 -6.65 -1.03 16.17
CA VAL A 155 -5.45 -0.82 15.33
C VAL A 155 -4.20 -0.96 16.16
N GLY A 156 -3.29 -1.83 15.70
CA GLY A 156 -1.97 -2.06 16.26
C GLY A 156 -0.97 -2.41 15.18
N GLU A 157 0.23 -2.82 15.58
CA GLU A 157 1.23 -3.32 14.64
C GLU A 157 0.89 -4.74 14.19
N ILE A 158 0.97 -4.97 12.90
CA ILE A 158 0.77 -6.29 12.30
C ILE A 158 2.05 -7.10 12.53
N TRP A 159 1.95 -8.19 13.28
CA TRP A 159 3.02 -9.17 13.43
C TRP A 159 2.68 -10.44 12.69
N CYS A 160 3.65 -11.05 12.03
CA CYS A 160 3.45 -12.32 11.37
C CYS A 160 4.48 -13.36 11.81
N LYS A 161 4.08 -14.64 11.76
CA LYS A 161 4.93 -15.78 12.02
C LYS A 161 4.70 -16.84 10.95
N SER A 162 5.80 -17.26 10.30
CA SER A 162 5.75 -18.22 9.21
C SER A 162 7.16 -18.78 8.96
N PRO A 163 7.29 -20.00 8.42
CA PRO A 163 8.57 -20.54 7.94
C PRO A 163 9.25 -19.68 6.87
N GLN A 164 8.50 -18.85 6.17
CA GLN A 164 9.01 -17.96 5.11
C GLN A 164 9.63 -16.65 5.62
N VAL A 165 9.51 -16.34 6.92
CA VAL A 165 10.17 -15.17 7.52
C VAL A 165 11.68 -15.32 7.39
N MET A 166 12.37 -14.23 7.02
CA MET A 166 13.82 -14.17 6.87
C MET A 166 14.53 -14.64 8.14
N LYS A 167 15.75 -15.15 7.99
CA LYS A 167 16.61 -15.49 9.14
C LYS A 167 17.15 -14.24 9.88
N GLY A 168 17.21 -13.10 9.20
CA GLY A 168 17.67 -11.83 9.72
C GLY A 168 18.30 -10.95 8.65
N TYR A 169 18.64 -9.73 9.04
CA TYR A 169 19.36 -8.77 8.20
C TYR A 169 20.85 -9.10 8.14
N TRP A 170 21.42 -9.10 6.94
CA TRP A 170 22.83 -9.40 6.74
C TRP A 170 23.75 -8.43 7.51
N ASN A 171 24.66 -8.97 8.31
CA ASN A 171 25.59 -8.21 9.16
C ASN A 171 24.94 -7.14 10.06
N ASN A 172 23.65 -7.29 10.39
CA ASN A 172 22.93 -6.37 11.26
C ASN A 172 22.12 -7.12 12.34
N PRO A 173 22.79 -7.71 13.34
CA PRO A 173 22.12 -8.46 14.41
C PRO A 173 21.21 -7.58 15.26
N LYS A 174 21.54 -6.29 15.42
CA LYS A 174 20.70 -5.36 16.17
C LYS A 174 19.33 -5.18 15.50
N ALA A 175 19.30 -4.81 14.22
CA ALA A 175 18.05 -4.65 13.49
C ALA A 175 17.27 -5.98 13.40
N THR A 176 17.98 -7.12 13.33
CA THR A 176 17.34 -8.44 13.38
C THR A 176 16.60 -8.67 14.70
N ALA A 177 17.26 -8.41 15.84
CA ALA A 177 16.65 -8.56 17.15
C ALA A 177 15.52 -7.57 17.43
N GLU A 178 15.56 -6.39 16.83
CA GLU A 178 14.48 -5.40 16.90
C GLU A 178 13.25 -5.84 16.09
N SER A 179 13.46 -6.55 14.96
CA SER A 179 12.40 -6.93 14.03
C SER A 179 11.84 -8.34 14.27
N ILE A 180 12.61 -9.26 14.85
CA ILE A 180 12.17 -10.64 15.09
C ILE A 180 12.26 -10.92 16.60
N THR A 181 11.12 -11.31 17.18
CA THR A 181 11.04 -11.67 18.60
C THR A 181 11.73 -13.03 18.86
N PRO A 182 12.15 -13.31 20.12
CA PRO A 182 12.77 -14.59 20.45
C PRO A 182 11.92 -15.84 20.16
N ASP A 183 10.59 -15.69 20.17
CA ASP A 183 9.62 -16.73 19.84
C ASP A 183 9.21 -16.76 18.35
N GLY A 184 9.89 -15.96 17.51
CA GLY A 184 9.82 -16.04 16.04
C GLY A 184 8.74 -15.20 15.38
N TRP A 185 8.16 -14.21 16.07
CA TRP A 185 7.26 -13.23 15.44
C TRP A 185 8.07 -12.12 14.76
N PHE A 186 7.73 -11.87 13.52
CA PHE A 186 8.28 -10.74 12.75
C PHE A 186 7.35 -9.54 12.88
N LYS A 187 7.91 -8.42 13.30
CA LYS A 187 7.27 -7.10 13.39
C LYS A 187 7.34 -6.44 12.03
N THR A 188 6.20 -6.31 11.34
CA THR A 188 6.19 -5.81 9.97
C THR A 188 6.48 -4.31 9.87
N GLY A 189 6.28 -3.57 10.95
CA GLY A 189 6.29 -2.11 10.96
C GLY A 189 5.09 -1.50 10.24
N ASP A 190 4.09 -2.29 9.87
CA ASP A 190 2.82 -1.83 9.32
C ASP A 190 1.75 -1.83 10.42
N ALA A 191 0.99 -0.74 10.51
CA ALA A 191 -0.16 -0.61 11.41
C ALA A 191 -1.43 -1.02 10.68
N GLY A 192 -2.31 -1.75 11.38
CA GLY A 192 -3.57 -2.20 10.83
C GLY A 192 -4.45 -2.89 11.86
N TYR A 193 -5.56 -3.43 11.43
CA TYR A 193 -6.46 -4.20 12.28
C TYR A 193 -6.94 -5.46 11.56
N ARG A 194 -7.49 -6.38 12.31
CA ARG A 194 -8.21 -7.56 11.81
C ARG A 194 -9.70 -7.37 12.11
N ASP A 195 -10.57 -7.67 11.14
CA ASP A 195 -12.00 -7.72 11.40
C ASP A 195 -12.45 -9.05 11.99
N GLU A 196 -13.74 -9.20 12.24
CA GLU A 196 -14.35 -10.39 12.85
C GLU A 196 -14.28 -11.61 11.93
N ASP A 197 -14.20 -11.40 10.61
CA ASP A 197 -14.09 -12.46 9.60
C ASP A 197 -12.61 -12.85 9.35
N GLY A 198 -11.66 -12.18 9.99
CA GLY A 198 -10.22 -12.46 9.89
C GLY A 198 -9.49 -11.70 8.79
N TYR A 199 -10.16 -10.78 8.09
CA TYR A 199 -9.53 -9.92 7.08
C TYR A 199 -8.65 -8.86 7.72
N ILE A 200 -7.48 -8.64 7.13
CA ILE A 200 -6.49 -7.67 7.60
C ILE A 200 -6.62 -6.37 6.79
N TYR A 201 -6.70 -5.26 7.50
CA TYR A 201 -6.78 -3.91 6.93
C TYR A 201 -5.54 -3.13 7.34
N ILE A 202 -4.73 -2.73 6.36
CA ILE A 202 -3.52 -1.93 6.59
C ILE A 202 -3.91 -0.47 6.61
N HIS A 203 -3.50 0.25 7.66
CA HIS A 203 -3.69 1.69 7.75
C HIS A 203 -2.48 2.46 7.23
N ASP A 204 -1.29 2.19 7.79
CA ASP A 204 -0.05 2.88 7.40
C ASP A 204 1.19 2.18 8.00
N ARG A 205 2.36 2.76 7.80
CA ARG A 205 3.58 2.38 8.52
C ARG A 205 3.54 2.92 9.95
N VAL A 206 3.90 2.09 10.94
CA VAL A 206 4.02 2.52 12.35
C VAL A 206 4.92 3.74 12.47
N LYS A 207 6.06 3.75 11.78
CA LYS A 207 7.02 4.87 11.77
C LYS A 207 6.52 6.15 11.10
N ASP A 208 5.48 6.07 10.28
CA ASP A 208 4.89 7.22 9.60
C ASP A 208 3.66 7.75 10.35
N MET A 209 3.13 7.00 11.31
CA MET A 209 2.06 7.42 12.20
C MET A 209 2.42 8.74 12.89
N ILE A 210 1.46 9.63 13.00
CA ILE A 210 1.60 10.94 13.63
C ILE A 210 0.93 10.87 15.00
N VAL A 211 1.66 11.23 16.06
CA VAL A 211 1.09 11.29 17.41
C VAL A 211 0.78 12.75 17.74
N SER A 212 -0.47 13.15 17.55
CA SER A 212 -0.91 14.51 17.78
C SER A 212 -1.75 14.61 19.07
N GLY A 213 -1.16 15.17 20.12
CA GLY A 213 -1.85 15.34 21.41
C GLY A 213 -2.23 14.02 22.08
N GLY A 214 -1.49 12.95 21.82
CA GLY A 214 -1.76 11.59 22.33
C GLY A 214 -2.67 10.75 21.45
N GLU A 215 -3.20 11.31 20.36
CA GLU A 215 -4.03 10.60 19.38
C GLU A 215 -3.20 10.14 18.18
N ASN A 216 -3.43 8.91 17.74
CA ASN A 216 -2.76 8.35 16.58
C ASN A 216 -3.48 8.78 15.28
N VAL A 217 -2.74 9.43 14.40
CA VAL A 217 -3.21 9.79 13.05
C VAL A 217 -2.41 9.02 12.02
N TYR A 218 -3.10 8.29 11.18
CA TYR A 218 -2.50 7.52 10.10
C TYR A 218 -2.51 8.34 8.81
N PRO A 219 -1.35 8.74 8.28
CA PRO A 219 -1.24 9.56 7.08
C PRO A 219 -2.09 9.07 5.91
N ALA A 220 -2.13 7.76 5.65
CA ALA A 220 -2.87 7.21 4.52
C ALA A 220 -4.39 7.48 4.59
N GLU A 221 -4.99 7.54 5.78
CA GLU A 221 -6.39 7.92 5.95
C GLU A 221 -6.63 9.37 5.52
N VAL A 222 -5.74 10.26 5.92
CA VAL A 222 -5.82 11.68 5.60
C VAL A 222 -5.54 11.91 4.12
N GLU A 223 -4.53 11.24 3.55
CA GLU A 223 -4.20 11.26 2.12
C GLU A 223 -5.40 10.80 1.27
N SER A 224 -6.03 9.69 1.65
CA SER A 224 -7.21 9.18 0.95
C SER A 224 -8.38 10.17 0.96
N ALA A 225 -8.62 10.84 2.09
CA ALA A 225 -9.65 11.86 2.19
C ALA A 225 -9.33 13.07 1.29
N LEU A 226 -8.07 13.57 1.35
CA LEU A 226 -7.64 14.73 0.58
C LEU A 226 -7.60 14.46 -0.94
N MET A 227 -7.26 13.24 -1.37
CA MET A 227 -7.26 12.86 -2.79
C MET A 227 -8.64 12.97 -3.45
N SER A 228 -9.73 12.97 -2.68
CA SER A 228 -11.08 13.20 -3.23
C SER A 228 -11.36 14.67 -3.57
N HIS A 229 -10.46 15.59 -3.20
CA HIS A 229 -10.61 17.01 -3.54
C HIS A 229 -10.27 17.26 -5.02
N PRO A 230 -11.14 17.97 -5.78
CA PRO A 230 -10.99 18.12 -7.23
C PRO A 230 -9.71 18.83 -7.68
N ALA A 231 -9.11 19.66 -6.82
CA ALA A 231 -7.89 20.42 -7.13
C ALA A 231 -6.58 19.67 -6.82
N ILE A 232 -6.64 18.51 -6.17
CA ILE A 232 -5.44 17.75 -5.78
C ILE A 232 -5.09 16.73 -6.86
N ALA A 233 -3.84 16.77 -7.32
CA ALA A 233 -3.28 15.78 -8.23
C ALA A 233 -2.59 14.66 -7.47
N ASP A 234 -1.87 15.00 -6.38
CA ASP A 234 -1.17 14.06 -5.52
C ASP A 234 -1.00 14.67 -4.12
N VAL A 235 -0.89 13.83 -3.08
CA VAL A 235 -0.72 14.30 -1.72
C VAL A 235 0.08 13.31 -0.87
N ALA A 236 0.91 13.84 -0.01
CA ALA A 236 1.55 13.11 1.08
C ALA A 236 1.26 13.82 2.41
N VAL A 237 1.01 13.05 3.46
CA VAL A 237 0.77 13.57 4.79
C VAL A 237 1.91 13.15 5.72
N ILE A 238 2.41 14.13 6.47
CA ILE A 238 3.54 13.95 7.40
C ILE A 238 3.26 14.57 8.76
N GLY A 239 3.89 14.05 9.80
CA GLY A 239 3.96 14.68 11.10
C GLY A 239 5.05 15.74 11.15
N VAL A 240 4.73 16.93 11.61
CA VAL A 240 5.69 18.00 11.86
C VAL A 240 5.66 18.42 13.32
N PRO A 241 6.78 18.94 13.89
CA PRO A 241 6.84 19.34 15.30
C PRO A 241 5.78 20.39 15.65
N HIS A 242 5.16 20.25 16.82
CA HIS A 242 4.22 21.21 17.35
C HIS A 242 4.41 21.37 18.86
N GLU A 243 4.51 22.61 19.36
CA GLU A 243 4.85 22.90 20.76
C GLU A 243 3.87 22.30 21.78
N LYS A 244 2.57 22.32 21.47
CA LYS A 244 1.51 21.84 22.36
C LYS A 244 1.20 20.38 22.20
N TRP A 245 1.25 19.85 20.97
CA TRP A 245 0.75 18.52 20.63
C TRP A 245 1.84 17.48 20.37
N GLY A 246 3.12 17.87 20.48
CA GLY A 246 4.26 17.05 20.09
C GLY A 246 4.43 17.03 18.57
N GLU A 247 3.49 16.42 17.88
CA GLU A 247 3.36 16.45 16.43
C GLU A 247 2.01 17.03 15.99
N THR A 248 1.96 17.54 14.78
CA THR A 248 0.71 17.91 14.11
C THR A 248 0.72 17.46 12.65
N VAL A 249 -0.46 17.36 12.06
CA VAL A 249 -0.67 16.87 10.70
C VAL A 249 -0.36 17.97 9.70
N LYS A 250 0.52 17.70 8.74
CA LYS A 250 0.82 18.58 7.60
C LYS A 250 0.57 17.83 6.29
N ALA A 251 -0.15 18.46 5.36
CA ALA A 251 -0.32 17.95 4.00
C ALA A 251 0.71 18.58 3.06
N ILE A 252 1.39 17.76 2.26
CA ILE A 252 2.25 18.19 1.17
C ILE A 252 1.50 17.86 -0.13
N VAL A 253 1.10 18.89 -0.86
CA VAL A 253 0.10 18.77 -1.94
C VAL A 253 0.68 19.16 -3.29
N VAL A 254 0.45 18.33 -4.29
CA VAL A 254 0.62 18.63 -5.71
C VAL A 254 -0.72 19.06 -6.27
N LYS A 255 -0.80 20.28 -6.79
CA LYS A 255 -2.04 20.81 -7.42
C LYS A 255 -2.23 20.24 -8.83
N LYS A 256 -3.47 20.09 -9.24
CA LYS A 256 -3.77 19.95 -10.68
C LYS A 256 -3.43 21.24 -11.42
N ALA A 257 -3.01 21.09 -12.66
CA ALA A 257 -2.73 22.25 -13.52
C ALA A 257 -3.97 23.15 -13.63
N ASP A 258 -3.74 24.45 -13.66
CA ASP A 258 -4.74 25.50 -13.87
C ASP A 258 -5.88 25.57 -12.83
N VAL A 259 -5.70 24.95 -11.65
CA VAL A 259 -6.67 25.01 -10.54
C VAL A 259 -6.13 25.88 -9.41
N ALA A 260 -6.85 26.97 -9.11
CA ALA A 260 -6.57 27.79 -7.92
C ALA A 260 -7.26 27.13 -6.71
N VAL A 261 -6.47 26.90 -5.67
CA VAL A 261 -6.95 26.42 -4.37
C VAL A 261 -6.02 26.94 -3.27
N THR A 262 -6.60 27.31 -2.14
CA THR A 262 -5.88 27.80 -0.96
C THR A 262 -5.69 26.72 0.08
N GLU A 263 -4.72 26.91 0.96
CA GLU A 263 -4.53 26.06 2.15
C GLU A 263 -5.79 25.94 2.99
N ALA A 264 -6.47 27.07 3.24
CA ALA A 264 -7.70 27.10 4.04
C ALA A 264 -8.83 26.24 3.44
N GLU A 265 -8.98 26.24 2.11
CA GLU A 265 -9.97 25.41 1.43
C GLU A 265 -9.69 23.93 1.58
N ILE A 266 -8.40 23.49 1.46
CA ILE A 266 -8.00 22.10 1.66
C ILE A 266 -8.26 21.66 3.11
N ILE A 267 -7.88 22.49 4.08
CA ILE A 267 -8.12 22.20 5.51
C ILE A 267 -9.61 22.14 5.80
N GLU A 268 -10.41 23.06 5.31
CA GLU A 268 -11.87 23.06 5.53
C GLU A 268 -12.55 21.85 4.88
N PHE A 269 -12.14 21.48 3.67
CA PHE A 269 -12.60 20.26 3.00
C PHE A 269 -12.35 19.01 3.85
N SER A 270 -11.15 18.91 4.44
CA SER A 270 -10.80 17.75 5.28
C SER A 270 -11.70 17.61 6.52
N LYS A 271 -12.18 18.70 7.10
CA LYS A 271 -13.06 18.71 8.28
C LYS A 271 -14.44 18.09 8.00
N GLY A 272 -14.86 18.09 6.75
CA GLY A 272 -16.09 17.42 6.32
C GLY A 272 -15.98 15.90 6.23
N LEU A 273 -14.76 15.37 6.19
CA LEU A 273 -14.48 13.95 5.96
C LEU A 273 -13.79 13.25 7.13
N LEU A 274 -13.06 14.00 7.98
CA LEU A 274 -12.18 13.46 9.01
C LEU A 274 -12.53 14.01 10.39
N ALA A 275 -12.21 13.24 11.42
CA ALA A 275 -12.22 13.73 12.80
C ALA A 275 -11.25 14.93 12.93
N ARG A 276 -11.59 15.90 13.77
CA ARG A 276 -10.90 17.20 13.84
C ARG A 276 -9.40 17.10 14.11
N PHE A 277 -8.98 16.16 14.95
CA PHE A 277 -7.58 15.94 15.30
C PHE A 277 -6.76 15.29 14.15
N LYS A 278 -7.44 14.70 13.14
CA LYS A 278 -6.83 14.11 11.95
C LYS A 278 -6.65 15.13 10.81
N CYS A 279 -7.36 16.27 10.88
CA CYS A 279 -7.29 17.26 9.81
C CYS A 279 -5.91 17.93 9.79
N PRO A 280 -5.35 18.20 8.60
CA PRO A 280 -4.12 18.99 8.48
C PRO A 280 -4.26 20.35 9.16
N THR A 281 -3.22 20.76 9.86
CA THR A 281 -3.11 22.11 10.44
C THR A 281 -2.39 23.06 9.53
N SER A 282 -1.69 22.53 8.51
CA SER A 282 -0.99 23.31 7.49
C SER A 282 -0.83 22.51 6.19
N VAL A 283 -0.69 23.25 5.08
CA VAL A 283 -0.49 22.70 3.74
C VAL A 283 0.71 23.34 3.10
N ASP A 284 1.65 22.55 2.58
CA ASP A 284 2.72 23.03 1.73
C ASP A 284 2.51 22.51 0.29
N TRP A 285 2.97 23.30 -0.67
CA TRP A 285 2.82 23.01 -2.09
C TRP A 285 4.14 22.54 -2.69
N ILE A 286 4.07 21.51 -3.51
CA ILE A 286 5.23 20.97 -4.22
C ILE A 286 4.85 20.60 -5.66
N ASP A 287 5.81 20.68 -6.58
CA ASP A 287 5.57 20.34 -7.99
C ASP A 287 5.43 18.83 -8.22
N ALA A 288 6.19 18.01 -7.47
CA ALA A 288 6.10 16.56 -7.52
C ALA A 288 6.56 15.95 -6.19
N LEU A 289 5.88 14.87 -5.75
CA LEU A 289 6.30 14.12 -4.56
C LEU A 289 7.53 13.27 -4.86
N PRO A 290 8.54 13.24 -3.97
CA PRO A 290 9.71 12.38 -4.13
C PRO A 290 9.30 10.91 -4.02
N ARG A 291 9.73 10.10 -4.99
CA ARG A 291 9.42 8.67 -5.05
C ARG A 291 10.69 7.85 -5.29
N ASN A 292 10.70 6.64 -4.75
CA ASN A 292 11.72 5.66 -5.08
C ASN A 292 11.46 5.02 -6.45
N PRO A 293 12.40 4.21 -7.01
CA PRO A 293 12.22 3.56 -8.30
C PRO A 293 10.98 2.63 -8.40
N SER A 294 10.44 2.16 -7.28
CA SER A 294 9.20 1.38 -7.24
C SER A 294 7.94 2.25 -7.17
N GLY A 295 8.06 3.59 -7.25
CA GLY A 295 6.94 4.53 -7.20
C GLY A 295 6.45 4.91 -5.80
N LYS A 296 7.07 4.40 -4.73
CA LYS A 296 6.69 4.68 -3.35
C LYS A 296 7.16 6.07 -2.89
N ILE A 297 6.27 6.84 -2.27
CA ILE A 297 6.58 8.17 -1.73
C ILE A 297 7.63 8.07 -0.61
N LEU A 298 8.64 8.92 -0.68
CA LEU A 298 9.72 9.03 0.30
C LEU A 298 9.35 10.03 1.41
N LYS A 299 8.39 9.66 2.29
CA LYS A 299 7.93 10.51 3.40
C LYS A 299 9.05 10.98 4.32
N LYS A 300 10.13 10.18 4.45
CA LYS A 300 11.32 10.58 5.22
C LYS A 300 11.93 11.87 4.67
N ASP A 301 12.06 11.98 3.36
CA ASP A 301 12.67 13.14 2.72
C ASP A 301 11.78 14.38 2.84
N LEU A 302 10.46 14.19 2.76
CA LEU A 302 9.48 15.25 2.99
C LEU A 302 9.50 15.77 4.43
N ARG A 303 9.74 14.90 5.42
CA ARG A 303 9.80 15.29 6.84
C ARG A 303 11.10 15.97 7.23
N ALA A 304 12.23 15.59 6.61
CA ALA A 304 13.56 16.01 7.04
C ALA A 304 13.70 17.52 7.32
N PRO A 305 13.21 18.44 6.46
CA PRO A 305 13.35 19.89 6.68
C PRO A 305 12.68 20.40 7.97
N TYR A 306 11.60 19.74 8.43
CA TYR A 306 10.84 20.18 9.62
C TYR A 306 11.42 19.65 10.92
N TRP A 307 12.24 18.59 10.85
CA TRP A 307 12.84 17.92 12.01
C TRP A 307 14.32 18.23 12.18
N GLU A 308 14.86 19.16 11.41
CA GLU A 308 16.27 19.54 11.50
C GLU A 308 16.60 20.06 12.91
N GLY A 309 17.57 19.42 13.59
CA GLY A 309 17.96 19.74 14.96
C GLY A 309 16.98 19.26 16.07
N ARG A 310 16.00 18.41 15.73
CA ARG A 310 15.03 17.85 16.69
C ARG A 310 14.97 16.33 16.55
N GLU A 311 14.72 15.65 17.67
CA GLU A 311 14.42 14.20 17.64
C GLU A 311 12.91 13.98 17.58
N ARG A 312 12.48 13.02 16.76
CA ARG A 312 11.08 12.61 16.67
C ARG A 312 10.80 11.59 17.78
N MET A 313 9.71 11.78 18.53
CA MET A 313 9.35 10.89 19.65
C MET A 313 8.74 9.55 19.20
N VAL A 314 8.33 9.42 17.97
CA VAL A 314 7.80 8.18 17.37
C VAL A 314 8.90 7.53 16.53
N ASN A 315 9.36 6.37 16.97
CA ASN A 315 10.35 5.55 16.27
C ASN A 315 9.64 4.43 15.50
#